data_3be97d8672bdd363f71ab5c1fd0ee0b0
#
_entry.id   3be97d8672bdd363f71ab5c1fd0ee0b0
#
_cell.length_a   1.000
_cell.length_b   1.000
_cell.length_c   1.000
_cell.angle_alpha   90.00
_cell.angle_beta   90.00
_cell.angle_gamma   90.00
#
_symmetry.space_group_name_H-M   'P 1'
#
loop_
_entity.id
_entity.type
_entity.pdbx_description
1 polymer ?
#
loop_
_entity_poly.entity_id
_entity_poly.type
_entity_poly.pdbx_seq_one_letter_code
_entity_poly.pdbx_strand_id
1 'polypeptide(L)'
;MKKIYLLVLAAILSLSFASCSEDNPSGDSIFQNKAVKRDNFDKWLLDNYTYPYNIDFKYKMEDIYSDMKYHLVPADSAKSAKLAIIAKYLWFDAYAECVGSDFVKENVPRVIHLIGSAAYNSGDGTMVLGTAEGGLVITLYMVNRLTDATLRDYAT
;
A
#
# COMPACT_ATOMS: atom_id res chain seq x y z
N MET A 1 63.16 12.09 25.32
CA MET A 1 62.42 11.43 24.24
C MET A 1 61.04 10.97 24.72
N LYS A 2 60.87 10.26 25.82
CA LYS A 2 59.52 9.78 26.30
C LYS A 2 58.48 10.91 26.52
N LYS A 3 58.85 12.10 26.94
CA LYS A 3 57.93 13.24 27.12
C LYS A 3 57.40 13.81 25.81
N ILE A 4 58.13 13.71 24.71
CA ILE A 4 57.70 14.20 23.37
C ILE A 4 56.64 13.23 22.81
N TYR A 5 56.82 11.92 22.99
CA TYR A 5 55.81 10.95 22.56
C TYR A 5 54.47 11.10 23.31
N LEU A 6 54.54 11.46 24.59
CA LEU A 6 53.36 11.68 25.41
C LEU A 6 52.57 12.93 24.94
N LEU A 7 53.27 14.01 24.55
CA LEU A 7 52.68 15.22 24.03
C LEU A 7 52.05 14.99 22.63
N VAL A 8 52.72 14.21 21.78
CA VAL A 8 52.19 13.86 20.44
C VAL A 8 50.98 12.96 20.58
N LEU A 9 50.97 11.98 21.49
CA LEU A 9 49.81 11.11 21.75
C LEU A 9 48.63 11.89 22.27
N ALA A 10 48.84 12.86 23.20
CA ALA A 10 47.79 13.71 23.71
C ALA A 10 47.19 14.62 22.63
N ALA A 11 48.01 15.15 21.71
CA ALA A 11 47.56 15.98 20.59
C ALA A 11 46.73 15.17 19.57
N ILE A 12 47.06 13.90 19.33
CA ILE A 12 46.29 13.02 18.44
C ILE A 12 44.94 12.64 19.08
N LEU A 13 44.90 12.38 20.39
CA LEU A 13 43.64 12.10 21.09
C LEU A 13 42.66 13.30 21.10
N SER A 14 43.19 14.53 21.18
CA SER A 14 42.32 15.73 21.18
C SER A 14 41.71 16.05 19.82
N LEU A 15 42.31 15.60 18.72
CA LEU A 15 41.78 15.77 17.36
C LEU A 15 40.62 14.83 17.03
N SER A 16 40.49 13.70 17.76
CA SER A 16 39.42 12.73 17.52
C SER A 16 38.05 13.12 18.07
N PHE A 17 37.98 14.15 18.95
CA PHE A 17 36.70 14.63 19.50
C PHE A 17 36.04 15.73 18.68
N ALA A 18 36.67 16.24 17.61
CA ALA A 18 36.14 17.32 16.79
C ALA A 18 35.29 16.84 15.59
N SER A 19 35.02 15.52 15.49
CA SER A 19 34.39 14.94 14.29
C SER A 19 32.89 14.64 14.41
N CYS A 20 32.21 15.19 15.40
CA CYS A 20 30.74 15.10 15.46
C CYS A 20 30.14 16.50 15.68
N SER A 21 30.20 17.37 14.68
CA SER A 21 29.18 18.40 14.59
C SER A 21 27.98 17.75 13.87
N GLU A 22 27.02 17.24 14.64
CA GLU A 22 25.69 16.99 14.09
C GLU A 22 25.16 18.35 13.63
N ASP A 23 25.05 18.54 12.33
CA ASP A 23 24.21 19.57 11.77
C ASP A 23 22.82 19.30 12.33
N ASN A 24 22.35 20.15 13.24
CA ASN A 24 20.97 20.10 13.71
C ASN A 24 20.07 20.11 12.48
N PRO A 25 19.27 19.05 12.23
CA PRO A 25 18.35 19.06 11.11
C PRO A 25 17.49 20.31 11.23
N SER A 26 17.40 21.11 10.18
CA SER A 26 16.53 22.27 10.15
C SER A 26 15.15 21.82 10.61
N GLY A 27 14.51 22.54 11.56
CA GLY A 27 13.19 22.20 12.04
C GLY A 27 12.09 22.24 10.96
N ASP A 28 12.45 22.67 9.77
CA ASP A 28 11.56 22.69 8.61
C ASP A 28 11.52 21.32 7.97
N SER A 29 10.37 20.66 8.07
CA SER A 29 10.12 19.41 7.37
C SER A 29 10.17 19.63 5.86
N ILE A 30 11.03 18.86 5.15
CA ILE A 30 11.01 18.82 3.69
C ILE A 30 9.70 18.26 3.13
N PHE A 31 8.93 17.55 3.97
CA PHE A 31 7.60 17.08 3.62
C PHE A 31 6.60 18.22 3.88
N GLN A 32 6.13 18.83 2.80
CA GLN A 32 5.03 19.78 2.92
C GLN A 32 3.77 19.01 3.32
N ASN A 33 3.18 19.34 4.46
CA ASN A 33 1.85 18.89 4.88
C ASN A 33 0.78 19.50 3.96
N LYS A 34 0.77 19.12 2.68
CA LYS A 34 -0.35 19.43 1.80
C LYS A 34 -1.49 18.53 2.22
N ALA A 35 -2.59 19.15 2.65
CA ALA A 35 -3.82 18.40 2.91
C ALA A 35 -4.18 17.58 1.67
N VAL A 36 -4.18 16.26 1.81
CA VAL A 36 -4.56 15.36 0.71
C VAL A 36 -6.02 15.63 0.37
N LYS A 37 -6.27 16.12 -0.84
CA LYS A 37 -7.64 16.34 -1.31
C LYS A 37 -8.29 14.97 -1.56
N ARG A 38 -9.16 14.57 -0.65
CA ARG A 38 -9.92 13.32 -0.74
C ARG A 38 -11.29 13.60 -1.35
N ASP A 39 -11.67 12.80 -2.32
CA ASP A 39 -13.04 12.77 -2.85
C ASP A 39 -13.98 11.96 -1.92
N ASN A 40 -15.24 11.84 -2.30
CA ASN A 40 -16.21 11.12 -1.48
C ASN A 40 -15.92 9.62 -1.42
N PHE A 41 -15.37 9.04 -2.49
CA PHE A 41 -14.98 7.64 -2.49
C PHE A 41 -13.75 7.39 -1.61
N ASP A 42 -12.73 8.27 -1.67
CA ASP A 42 -11.58 8.19 -0.76
C ASP A 42 -12.02 8.21 0.72
N LYS A 43 -12.98 9.08 1.07
CA LYS A 43 -13.53 9.14 2.44
C LYS A 43 -14.29 7.87 2.82
N TRP A 44 -15.11 7.37 1.90
CA TRP A 44 -15.85 6.12 2.11
C TRP A 44 -14.89 4.94 2.33
N LEU A 45 -13.77 4.87 1.60
CA LEU A 45 -12.74 3.84 1.80
C LEU A 45 -12.08 3.95 3.18
N LEU A 46 -11.80 5.16 3.66
CA LEU A 46 -11.29 5.36 5.02
C LEU A 46 -12.26 4.80 6.07
N ASP A 47 -13.54 5.12 5.95
CA ASP A 47 -14.56 4.73 6.93
C ASP A 47 -14.86 3.24 6.91
N ASN A 48 -14.77 2.58 5.76
CA ASN A 48 -15.19 1.19 5.58
C ASN A 48 -14.06 0.17 5.52
N TYR A 49 -12.82 0.59 5.22
CA TYR A 49 -11.66 -0.28 5.10
C TYR A 49 -10.51 0.11 6.01
N THR A 50 -10.10 1.39 5.97
CA THR A 50 -8.89 1.81 6.68
C THR A 50 -9.11 1.86 8.20
N TYR A 51 -10.12 2.56 8.66
CA TYR A 51 -10.35 2.70 10.10
C TYR A 51 -10.77 1.39 10.79
N PRO A 52 -11.71 0.60 10.23
CA PRO A 52 -12.15 -0.63 10.91
C PRO A 52 -11.15 -1.79 10.79
N TYR A 53 -10.39 -1.90 9.68
CA TYR A 53 -9.59 -3.08 9.35
C TYR A 53 -8.10 -2.79 9.11
N ASN A 54 -7.69 -1.52 9.12
CA ASN A 54 -6.33 -1.09 8.75
C ASN A 54 -5.91 -1.55 7.35
N ILE A 55 -6.85 -1.55 6.40
CA ILE A 55 -6.62 -1.89 5.01
C ILE A 55 -6.41 -0.61 4.21
N ASP A 56 -5.36 -0.58 3.40
CA ASP A 56 -5.14 0.44 2.39
C ASP A 56 -5.72 -0.04 1.05
N PHE A 57 -6.85 0.54 0.66
CA PHE A 57 -7.54 0.19 -0.57
C PHE A 57 -7.10 1.11 -1.70
N LYS A 58 -6.26 0.59 -2.61
CA LYS A 58 -5.62 1.33 -3.70
C LYS A 58 -6.35 1.10 -5.02
N TYR A 59 -7.04 2.11 -5.52
CA TYR A 59 -7.64 2.10 -6.86
C TYR A 59 -6.93 3.07 -7.82
N LYS A 60 -6.19 4.03 -7.27
CA LYS A 60 -5.24 4.86 -8.02
C LYS A 60 -3.96 4.05 -8.14
N MET A 61 -3.56 3.72 -9.36
CA MET A 61 -2.39 2.89 -9.61
C MET A 61 -1.14 3.57 -9.07
N GLU A 62 -0.39 2.83 -8.25
CA GLU A 62 0.91 3.26 -7.71
C GLU A 62 1.98 2.27 -8.17
N ASP A 63 3.10 2.77 -8.66
CA ASP A 63 4.18 1.96 -9.24
C ASP A 63 4.74 0.95 -8.23
N ILE A 64 4.78 1.31 -6.95
CA ILE A 64 5.32 0.45 -5.88
C ILE A 64 4.53 -0.87 -5.70
N TYR A 65 3.24 -0.87 -6.06
CA TYR A 65 2.38 -2.06 -5.98
C TYR A 65 2.15 -2.71 -7.35
N SER A 66 2.75 -2.16 -8.41
CA SER A 66 2.56 -2.61 -9.78
C SER A 66 3.76 -3.40 -10.25
N ASP A 67 3.51 -4.58 -10.83
CA ASP A 67 4.58 -5.38 -11.45
C ASP A 67 4.98 -4.76 -12.79
N MET A 68 6.17 -4.20 -12.85
CA MET A 68 6.70 -3.47 -14.00
C MET A 68 6.89 -4.33 -15.28
N LYS A 69 6.78 -5.66 -15.16
CA LYS A 69 6.82 -6.53 -16.33
C LYS A 69 5.55 -6.50 -17.19
N TYR A 70 4.46 -5.96 -16.65
CA TYR A 70 3.17 -5.84 -17.33
C TYR A 70 2.90 -4.41 -17.77
N HIS A 71 2.23 -4.25 -18.91
CA HIS A 71 1.67 -2.97 -19.34
C HIS A 71 0.29 -2.79 -18.71
N LEU A 72 0.24 -2.10 -17.59
CA LEU A 72 -0.96 -1.95 -16.77
C LEU A 72 -1.64 -0.59 -16.99
N VAL A 73 -2.95 -0.55 -16.77
CA VAL A 73 -3.78 0.65 -16.87
C VAL A 73 -4.50 0.86 -15.54
N PRO A 74 -4.63 2.10 -15.07
CA PRO A 74 -5.36 2.39 -13.84
C PRO A 74 -6.80 1.90 -13.87
N ALA A 75 -7.32 1.53 -12.70
CA ALA A 75 -8.72 1.15 -12.55
C ALA A 75 -9.65 2.37 -12.66
N ASP A 76 -10.79 2.18 -13.31
CA ASP A 76 -11.87 3.16 -13.36
C ASP A 76 -12.44 3.38 -11.96
N SER A 77 -12.59 4.65 -11.56
CA SER A 77 -13.01 5.01 -10.21
C SER A 77 -14.44 4.54 -9.87
N ALA A 78 -15.38 4.63 -10.82
CA ALA A 78 -16.76 4.20 -10.59
C ALA A 78 -16.87 2.68 -10.45
N LYS A 79 -16.12 1.92 -11.26
CA LYS A 79 -16.06 0.46 -11.18
C LYS A 79 -15.31 0.00 -9.92
N SER A 80 -14.27 0.72 -9.54
CA SER A 80 -13.56 0.48 -8.28
C SER A 80 -14.47 0.68 -7.06
N ALA A 81 -15.31 1.71 -7.08
CA ALA A 81 -16.28 1.95 -6.01
C ALA A 81 -17.32 0.81 -5.92
N LYS A 82 -17.86 0.35 -7.04
CA LYS A 82 -18.78 -0.79 -7.06
C LYS A 82 -18.11 -2.06 -6.51
N LEU A 83 -16.89 -2.35 -6.96
CA LEU A 83 -16.13 -3.52 -6.49
C LEU A 83 -15.84 -3.44 -5.00
N ALA A 84 -15.46 -2.27 -4.50
CA ALA A 84 -15.20 -2.07 -3.08
C ALA A 84 -16.47 -2.32 -2.23
N ILE A 85 -17.64 -1.83 -2.66
CA ILE A 85 -18.90 -2.07 -1.96
C ILE A 85 -19.22 -3.57 -1.93
N ILE A 86 -19.07 -4.25 -3.07
CA ILE A 86 -19.36 -5.69 -3.17
C ILE A 86 -18.38 -6.51 -2.34
N ALA A 87 -17.09 -6.21 -2.41
CA ALA A 87 -16.08 -6.90 -1.61
C ALA A 87 -16.34 -6.71 -0.11
N LYS A 88 -16.72 -5.51 0.33
CA LYS A 88 -17.11 -5.30 1.72
C LYS A 88 -18.27 -6.20 2.12
N TYR A 89 -19.35 -6.19 1.35
CA TYR A 89 -20.57 -6.94 1.69
C TYR A 89 -20.38 -8.47 1.63
N LEU A 90 -19.78 -8.98 0.52
CA LEU A 90 -19.67 -10.43 0.30
C LEU A 90 -18.49 -11.06 1.03
N TRP A 91 -17.49 -10.30 1.38
CA TRP A 91 -16.31 -10.84 2.06
C TRP A 91 -16.26 -10.38 3.52
N PHE A 92 -16.08 -9.10 3.79
CA PHE A 92 -15.81 -8.61 5.13
C PHE A 92 -17.02 -8.76 6.06
N ASP A 93 -18.19 -8.30 5.63
CA ASP A 93 -19.39 -8.33 6.43
C ASP A 93 -19.90 -9.78 6.61
N ALA A 94 -19.85 -10.59 5.55
CA ALA A 94 -20.23 -12.01 5.63
C ALA A 94 -19.35 -12.81 6.60
N TYR A 95 -18.03 -12.60 6.56
CA TYR A 95 -17.14 -13.25 7.54
C TYR A 95 -17.34 -12.70 8.94
N ALA A 96 -17.56 -11.40 9.11
CA ALA A 96 -17.82 -10.79 10.40
C ALA A 96 -19.10 -11.36 11.06
N GLU A 97 -20.12 -11.62 10.26
CA GLU A 97 -21.35 -12.28 10.75
C GLU A 97 -21.12 -13.76 11.14
N CYS A 98 -20.32 -14.49 10.37
CA CYS A 98 -20.12 -15.93 10.60
C CYS A 98 -19.14 -16.23 11.74
N VAL A 99 -18.02 -15.50 11.83
CA VAL A 99 -16.89 -15.83 12.72
C VAL A 99 -16.49 -14.70 13.67
N GLY A 100 -17.12 -13.54 13.53
CA GLY A 100 -16.87 -12.37 14.37
C GLY A 100 -15.92 -11.34 13.74
N SER A 101 -16.08 -10.09 14.14
CA SER A 101 -15.33 -8.96 13.60
C SER A 101 -13.82 -9.02 13.91
N ASP A 102 -13.45 -9.59 15.05
CA ASP A 102 -12.04 -9.66 15.47
C ASP A 102 -11.24 -10.63 14.60
N PHE A 103 -11.84 -11.76 14.24
CA PHE A 103 -11.26 -12.68 13.26
C PHE A 103 -10.97 -11.98 11.93
N VAL A 104 -11.91 -11.17 11.43
CA VAL A 104 -11.71 -10.42 10.19
C VAL A 104 -10.53 -9.47 10.32
N LYS A 105 -10.46 -8.68 11.39
CA LYS A 105 -9.35 -7.72 11.62
C LYS A 105 -7.97 -8.38 11.66
N GLU A 106 -7.88 -9.58 12.19
CA GLU A 106 -6.63 -10.33 12.31
C GLU A 106 -6.19 -11.00 10.99
N ASN A 107 -7.14 -11.35 10.13
CA ASN A 107 -6.89 -12.20 8.96
C ASN A 107 -7.08 -11.52 7.61
N VAL A 108 -7.34 -10.20 7.57
CA VAL A 108 -7.48 -9.46 6.30
C VAL A 108 -6.12 -9.00 5.74
N PRO A 109 -6.02 -8.80 4.40
CA PRO A 109 -4.82 -8.24 3.80
C PRO A 109 -4.59 -6.79 4.26
N ARG A 110 -3.36 -6.34 4.18
CA ARG A 110 -3.00 -4.94 4.46
C ARG A 110 -3.31 -4.02 3.30
N VAL A 111 -3.21 -4.54 2.08
CA VAL A 111 -3.41 -3.77 0.85
C VAL A 111 -4.32 -4.54 -0.08
N ILE A 112 -5.33 -3.86 -0.61
CA ILE A 112 -6.11 -4.31 -1.76
C ILE A 112 -5.83 -3.34 -2.90
N HIS A 113 -5.19 -3.82 -3.96
CA HIS A 113 -4.79 -3.02 -5.10
C HIS A 113 -5.61 -3.37 -6.34
N LEU A 114 -6.19 -2.38 -6.99
CA LEU A 114 -7.03 -2.54 -8.16
C LEU A 114 -6.33 -2.07 -9.43
N ILE A 115 -6.29 -2.92 -10.44
CA ILE A 115 -5.74 -2.64 -11.77
C ILE A 115 -6.84 -2.76 -12.82
N GLY A 116 -6.90 -1.77 -13.71
CA GLY A 116 -7.95 -1.69 -14.73
C GLY A 116 -7.80 -2.69 -15.85
N SER A 117 -6.57 -2.99 -16.27
CA SER A 117 -6.26 -3.92 -17.37
C SER A 117 -6.00 -5.34 -16.87
N ALA A 118 -5.96 -6.28 -17.83
CA ALA A 118 -5.42 -7.62 -17.59
C ALA A 118 -3.89 -7.58 -17.48
N ALA A 119 -3.33 -8.53 -16.73
CA ALA A 119 -1.91 -8.87 -16.77
C ALA A 119 -1.76 -10.19 -17.53
N TYR A 120 -0.92 -10.23 -18.55
CA TYR A 120 -0.68 -11.42 -19.36
C TYR A 120 0.72 -11.96 -19.12
N ASN A 121 0.83 -13.24 -18.83
CA ASN A 121 2.11 -13.91 -18.77
C ASN A 121 2.74 -13.93 -20.17
N SER A 122 3.97 -13.43 -20.28
CA SER A 122 4.68 -13.36 -21.56
C SER A 122 5.07 -14.73 -22.14
N GLY A 123 5.14 -15.77 -21.29
CA GLY A 123 5.58 -17.10 -21.71
C GLY A 123 4.48 -17.94 -22.36
N ASP A 124 3.26 -17.87 -21.86
CA ASP A 124 2.15 -18.74 -22.29
C ASP A 124 0.89 -17.95 -22.68
N GLY A 125 0.90 -16.63 -22.56
CA GLY A 125 -0.24 -15.77 -22.87
C GLY A 125 -1.43 -15.91 -21.91
N THR A 126 -1.27 -16.64 -20.80
CA THR A 126 -2.33 -16.78 -19.80
C THR A 126 -2.59 -15.46 -19.09
N MET A 127 -3.84 -15.24 -18.76
CA MET A 127 -4.29 -14.02 -18.10
C MET A 127 -4.32 -14.20 -16.59
N VAL A 128 -3.64 -13.31 -15.88
CA VAL A 128 -3.68 -13.22 -14.42
C VAL A 128 -4.87 -12.39 -14.02
N LEU A 129 -5.80 -12.95 -13.25
CA LEU A 129 -6.99 -12.27 -12.73
C LEU A 129 -6.74 -11.61 -11.37
N GLY A 130 -5.84 -12.15 -10.59
CA GLY A 130 -5.44 -11.62 -9.29
C GLY A 130 -4.23 -12.33 -8.74
N THR A 131 -3.54 -11.66 -7.84
CA THR A 131 -2.42 -12.21 -7.08
C THR A 131 -2.63 -11.97 -5.60
N ALA A 132 -2.13 -12.88 -4.76
CA ALA A 132 -2.09 -12.72 -3.32
C ALA A 132 -0.66 -12.95 -2.86
N GLU A 133 -0.01 -11.91 -2.39
CA GLU A 133 1.40 -11.94 -2.01
C GLU A 133 1.52 -12.04 -0.49
N GLY A 134 1.87 -13.24 -0.02
CA GLY A 134 2.12 -13.52 1.40
C GLY A 134 0.95 -13.20 2.33
N GLY A 135 -0.29 -13.10 1.81
CA GLY A 135 -1.46 -12.70 2.60
C GLY A 135 -1.51 -11.20 2.94
N LEU A 136 -0.50 -10.42 2.53
CA LEU A 136 -0.41 -9.01 2.85
C LEU A 136 -0.99 -8.11 1.76
N VAL A 137 -0.76 -8.44 0.50
CA VAL A 137 -1.20 -7.66 -0.65
C VAL A 137 -2.05 -8.53 -1.57
N ILE A 138 -3.24 -8.06 -1.89
CA ILE A 138 -4.10 -8.66 -2.92
C ILE A 138 -4.21 -7.66 -4.06
N THR A 139 -3.80 -8.08 -5.26
CA THR A 139 -3.97 -7.30 -6.49
C THR A 139 -5.04 -7.94 -7.35
N LEU A 140 -6.05 -7.16 -7.75
CA LEU A 140 -7.12 -7.58 -8.64
C LEU A 140 -6.98 -6.88 -9.99
N TYR A 141 -6.92 -7.65 -11.05
CA TYR A 141 -6.81 -7.17 -12.43
C TYR A 141 -8.17 -7.11 -13.12
N MET A 142 -8.23 -6.48 -14.28
CA MET A 142 -9.40 -6.38 -15.16
C MET A 142 -10.61 -5.62 -14.59
N VAL A 143 -10.41 -4.75 -13.61
CA VAL A 143 -11.50 -3.99 -13.00
C VAL A 143 -12.30 -3.19 -14.05
N ASN A 144 -11.64 -2.69 -15.10
CA ASN A 144 -12.31 -1.95 -16.18
C ASN A 144 -13.23 -2.80 -17.07
N ARG A 145 -13.17 -4.14 -16.95
CA ARG A 145 -14.08 -5.06 -17.64
C ARG A 145 -15.33 -5.41 -16.83
N LEU A 146 -15.40 -5.03 -15.57
CA LEU A 146 -16.60 -5.27 -14.75
C LEU A 146 -17.80 -4.56 -15.34
N THR A 147 -18.89 -5.31 -15.48
CA THR A 147 -20.21 -4.81 -15.90
C THR A 147 -21.22 -5.05 -14.78
N ASP A 148 -22.34 -4.36 -14.81
CA ASP A 148 -23.41 -4.57 -13.81
C ASP A 148 -24.02 -5.98 -13.91
N ALA A 149 -23.95 -6.64 -15.07
CA ALA A 149 -24.34 -8.04 -15.22
C ALA A 149 -23.38 -8.97 -14.49
N THR A 150 -22.07 -8.84 -14.73
CA THR A 150 -21.06 -9.66 -14.04
C THR A 150 -21.09 -9.46 -12.53
N LEU A 151 -21.30 -8.23 -12.06
CA LEU A 151 -21.40 -7.94 -10.63
C LEU A 151 -22.65 -8.56 -9.99
N ARG A 152 -23.77 -8.66 -10.71
CA ARG A 152 -24.98 -9.36 -10.24
C ARG A 152 -24.78 -10.88 -10.16
N ASP A 153 -24.09 -11.46 -11.14
CA ASP A 153 -23.82 -12.90 -11.17
C ASP A 153 -22.94 -13.37 -10.00
N TYR A 154 -22.11 -12.48 -9.45
CA TYR A 154 -21.31 -12.77 -8.24
C TYR A 154 -22.10 -12.55 -6.92
N ALA A 155 -23.25 -11.88 -6.97
CA ALA A 155 -24.05 -11.56 -5.79
C ALA A 155 -25.23 -12.53 -5.58
N THR A 156 -25.47 -13.46 -6.49
CA THR A 156 -26.48 -14.52 -6.42
C THR A 156 -25.88 -15.87 -6.14
#